data_d34a599f58b160e3497f9c45df57a317
#
_entry.id   d34a599f58b160e3497f9c45df57a317
#
_cell.length_a   1.000
_cell.length_b   1.000
_cell.length_c   1.000
_cell.angle_alpha   90.00
_cell.angle_beta   90.00
_cell.angle_gamma   90.00
#
_symmetry.space_group_name_H-M   'P 1'
#
loop_
_entity.id
_entity.type
_entity.pdbx_description
1 polymer ?
#
loop_
_entity_poly.entity_id
_entity_poly.type
_entity_poly.pdbx_seq_one_letter_code
_entity_poly.pdbx_strand_id
1 'polypeptide(L)'
;KASSQKYTAPLVDTPRSVTVIPQQVIKDTNALSLQDALRTVPGITFGAGEGGNPQGDRPFIRGFDAQGDTYLDGVRDTGAQTREIFAIESVEVAKGPNSAIGGRGAAGGTINLVSKRAHLGNSLDGAWTWGSDQTQRYTFDGNYQFSDTVAGRLNLMTHESNVAGRDKVNYDRWGIAPSLAFGLGTPTRVNLDYYHLESDDLPDSGIPYTIPTGGSGARTSADPSKPYAGGDHDNFYGLTGRDFRKSRVDIATFAIEHDLTDSLTIKNTLRHGNSMQDYILTQPDDSKGNVNNGSVWRRANTRVGNTATTTNQTDLFGEFYLGGLKNSFSTGIELSREESERSSYNVDTNTKGSSPTTCTPSLIGANSDYNCTSLSNPNPDDPWNGAISRNYAGTDTKSNTRALYVFDTLELSPEWLLNMGLRYDHFDTQYRTYDASGATVVNSKGVASKSRDTSEFVTGQLGLVWKPAENGSIYVSYATSATPPGALLGEGMEGNPLGNTTDRTGNLLSSDMEPEETTNYEIGTKWDLLDQRLSLAAALFRTEKENARVQVDTTSYENVGETRVQGIELSASGKLTDKWQVFAGYTYMQARQIDGGPLGKA
;
A
#
# COMPACT_ATOMS: atom_id res chain seq x y z
N LYS A 1 7.14 19.77 10.46
CA LYS A 1 7.67 19.44 9.12
C LYS A 1 7.48 17.95 8.90
N ALA A 2 7.16 17.54 7.67
CA ALA A 2 7.19 16.12 7.30
C ALA A 2 8.62 15.57 7.39
N SER A 3 8.75 14.25 7.55
CA SER A 3 10.07 13.60 7.71
C SER A 3 10.93 13.65 6.44
N SER A 4 10.30 13.61 5.26
CA SER A 4 10.99 13.69 3.98
C SER A 4 11.52 15.08 3.70
N GLN A 5 12.78 15.18 3.26
CA GLN A 5 13.44 16.44 2.88
C GLN A 5 12.82 17.11 1.64
N LYS A 6 12.07 16.34 0.85
CA LYS A 6 11.34 16.83 -0.33
C LYS A 6 10.20 17.80 0.05
N TYR A 7 9.75 17.78 1.31
CA TYR A 7 8.85 18.80 1.86
C TYR A 7 9.67 19.96 2.42
N THR A 8 9.84 21.01 1.62
CA THR A 8 10.74 22.13 1.88
C THR A 8 10.16 23.19 2.84
N ALA A 9 8.88 23.06 3.23
CA ALA A 9 8.20 23.94 4.16
C ALA A 9 7.66 23.20 5.40
N PRO A 10 7.36 23.91 6.51
CA PRO A 10 6.56 23.37 7.61
C PRO A 10 5.18 22.89 7.13
N LEU A 11 4.53 21.95 7.85
CA LEU A 11 3.23 21.39 7.44
C LEU A 11 2.13 22.44 7.30
N VAL A 12 2.12 23.47 8.17
CA VAL A 12 1.18 24.60 8.11
C VAL A 12 1.35 25.41 6.82
N ASP A 13 2.56 25.47 6.29
CA ASP A 13 2.93 26.24 5.09
C ASP A 13 3.03 25.33 3.82
N THR A 14 2.79 24.03 3.96
CA THR A 14 2.79 23.09 2.82
C THR A 14 1.45 23.14 2.10
N PRO A 15 1.40 23.50 0.78
CA PRO A 15 0.15 23.67 0.04
C PRO A 15 -0.47 22.34 -0.39
N ARG A 16 -0.77 21.50 0.60
CA ARG A 16 -1.30 20.14 0.42
C ARG A 16 -1.93 19.65 1.71
N SER A 17 -2.96 18.81 1.59
CA SER A 17 -3.49 18.07 2.73
C SER A 17 -2.50 16.99 3.16
N VAL A 18 -1.91 17.12 4.35
CA VAL A 18 -1.01 16.14 4.97
C VAL A 18 -1.51 15.86 6.38
N THR A 19 -1.72 14.58 6.69
CA THR A 19 -2.06 14.10 8.03
C THR A 19 -0.87 13.36 8.61
N VAL A 20 -0.46 13.71 9.82
CA VAL A 20 0.57 12.98 10.58
C VAL A 20 -0.08 12.28 11.75
N ILE A 21 0.09 10.97 11.83
CA ILE A 21 -0.34 10.13 12.95
C ILE A 21 0.89 9.91 13.83
N PRO A 22 1.04 10.64 14.94
CA PRO A 22 2.20 10.51 15.81
C PRO A 22 2.11 9.25 16.65
N GLN A 23 3.24 8.82 17.22
CA GLN A 23 3.33 7.64 18.07
C GLN A 23 2.33 7.66 19.24
N GLN A 24 2.02 8.84 19.78
CA GLN A 24 1.05 8.96 20.85
C GLN A 24 -0.35 8.50 20.41
N VAL A 25 -0.80 8.91 19.23
CA VAL A 25 -2.10 8.46 18.66
C VAL A 25 -2.08 6.96 18.40
N ILE A 26 -0.99 6.43 17.85
CA ILE A 26 -0.81 5.00 17.63
C ILE A 26 -0.96 4.21 18.94
N LYS A 27 -0.32 4.66 20.01
CA LYS A 27 -0.42 4.06 21.35
C LYS A 27 -1.83 4.20 21.95
N ASP A 28 -2.42 5.38 21.90
CA ASP A 28 -3.72 5.67 22.50
C ASP A 28 -4.86 4.92 21.81
N THR A 29 -4.75 4.67 20.52
CA THR A 29 -5.72 3.89 19.75
C THR A 29 -5.44 2.38 19.76
N ASN A 30 -4.34 1.97 20.39
CA ASN A 30 -3.85 0.58 20.37
C ASN A 30 -3.78 0.01 18.93
N ALA A 31 -3.36 0.83 17.98
CA ALA A 31 -3.17 0.39 16.61
C ALA A 31 -1.97 -0.57 16.54
N LEU A 32 -2.14 -1.73 15.91
CA LEU A 32 -1.13 -2.78 15.81
C LEU A 32 -0.52 -2.86 14.41
N SER A 33 -1.29 -2.48 13.42
CA SER A 33 -0.92 -2.54 12.00
C SER A 33 -1.04 -1.16 11.33
N LEU A 34 -0.47 -1.03 10.15
CA LEU A 34 -0.68 0.16 9.31
C LEU A 34 -2.16 0.41 9.04
N GLN A 35 -2.93 -0.65 8.77
CA GLN A 35 -4.37 -0.53 8.54
C GLN A 35 -5.10 0.05 9.76
N ASP A 36 -4.74 -0.36 10.98
CA ASP A 36 -5.34 0.17 12.19
C ASP A 36 -5.03 1.65 12.38
N ALA A 37 -3.77 2.05 12.16
CA ALA A 37 -3.35 3.44 12.25
C ALA A 37 -4.10 4.32 11.23
N LEU A 38 -4.26 3.84 10.00
CA LEU A 38 -4.92 4.60 8.92
C LEU A 38 -6.44 4.71 9.08
N ARG A 39 -7.10 3.88 9.89
CA ARG A 39 -8.55 3.98 10.15
C ARG A 39 -8.97 5.32 10.75
N THR A 40 -8.06 6.02 11.39
CA THR A 40 -8.30 7.34 11.97
C THR A 40 -8.18 8.48 10.96
N VAL A 41 -7.71 8.19 9.73
CA VAL A 41 -7.47 9.21 8.70
C VAL A 41 -8.68 9.31 7.77
N PRO A 42 -9.32 10.48 7.66
CA PRO A 42 -10.45 10.67 6.77
C PRO A 42 -10.04 10.53 5.30
N GLY A 43 -10.94 10.01 4.46
CA GLY A 43 -10.69 9.81 3.02
C GLY A 43 -9.83 8.60 2.69
N ILE A 44 -9.54 7.74 3.66
CA ILE A 44 -8.92 6.43 3.45
C ILE A 44 -9.96 5.33 3.66
N THR A 45 -9.99 4.38 2.73
CA THR A 45 -10.74 3.14 2.81
C THR A 45 -9.81 1.97 2.49
N PHE A 46 -10.27 0.74 2.70
CA PHE A 46 -9.45 -0.45 2.47
C PHE A 46 -10.15 -1.43 1.53
N GLY A 47 -9.39 -2.01 0.62
CA GLY A 47 -9.78 -3.13 -0.21
C GLY A 47 -9.35 -4.46 0.40
N ALA A 48 -9.98 -5.53 -0.05
CA ALA A 48 -9.57 -6.89 0.28
C ALA A 48 -8.50 -7.39 -0.70
N GLY A 49 -7.65 -8.27 -0.21
CA GLY A 49 -6.82 -9.11 -1.06
C GLY A 49 -7.63 -10.26 -1.65
N GLU A 50 -7.12 -10.86 -2.70
CA GLU A 50 -7.70 -11.88 -3.57
C GLU A 50 -8.67 -11.37 -4.66
N GLY A 51 -9.02 -12.27 -5.58
CA GLY A 51 -9.67 -11.88 -6.84
C GLY A 51 -8.69 -11.26 -7.84
N GLY A 52 -7.39 -11.67 -7.77
CA GLY A 52 -6.31 -11.14 -8.58
C GLY A 52 -5.35 -10.20 -7.86
N ASN A 53 -5.67 -9.80 -6.64
CA ASN A 53 -4.81 -8.97 -5.81
C ASN A 53 -4.20 -9.80 -4.66
N PRO A 54 -2.93 -9.59 -4.31
CA PRO A 54 -2.30 -10.30 -3.20
C PRO A 54 -2.93 -9.94 -1.86
N GLN A 55 -2.77 -10.81 -0.88
CA GLN A 55 -3.12 -10.51 0.52
C GLN A 55 -2.15 -9.47 1.09
N GLY A 56 -2.66 -8.52 1.87
CA GLY A 56 -1.86 -7.47 2.50
C GLY A 56 -2.60 -6.14 2.59
N ASP A 57 -1.84 -5.10 2.92
CA ASP A 57 -2.38 -3.75 3.00
C ASP A 57 -2.82 -3.27 1.61
N ARG A 58 -4.06 -2.82 1.52
CA ARG A 58 -4.61 -2.25 0.30
C ARG A 58 -5.41 -1.00 0.61
N PRO A 59 -4.74 0.11 0.94
CA PRO A 59 -5.41 1.38 1.19
C PRO A 59 -5.85 2.03 -0.13
N PHE A 60 -6.98 2.76 -0.04
CA PHE A 60 -7.45 3.68 -1.07
C PHE A 60 -7.44 5.08 -0.48
N ILE A 61 -6.81 6.02 -1.15
CA ILE A 61 -6.76 7.42 -0.76
C ILE A 61 -7.63 8.22 -1.73
N ARG A 62 -8.65 8.90 -1.23
CA ARG A 62 -9.63 9.63 -2.06
C ARG A 62 -10.25 8.76 -3.17
N GLY A 63 -10.42 7.45 -2.89
CA GLY A 63 -10.99 6.48 -3.84
C GLY A 63 -10.00 5.89 -4.86
N PHE A 64 -8.75 6.33 -4.90
CA PHE A 64 -7.70 5.76 -5.75
C PHE A 64 -6.92 4.69 -4.99
N ASP A 65 -6.63 3.57 -5.65
CA ASP A 65 -5.81 2.49 -5.09
C ASP A 65 -4.39 3.01 -4.82
N ALA A 66 -3.93 2.85 -3.58
CA ALA A 66 -2.63 3.30 -3.10
C ALA A 66 -1.77 2.13 -2.57
N GLN A 67 -2.06 0.89 -2.97
CA GLN A 67 -1.31 -0.29 -2.54
C GLN A 67 0.19 -0.15 -2.85
N GLY A 68 0.55 0.35 -4.03
CA GLY A 68 1.94 0.60 -4.43
C GLY A 68 2.52 1.94 -3.98
N ASP A 69 1.78 2.73 -3.18
CA ASP A 69 2.15 4.11 -2.83
C ASP A 69 2.50 4.25 -1.35
N THR A 70 3.02 3.18 -0.76
CA THR A 70 3.55 3.14 0.60
C THR A 70 5.08 3.28 0.59
N TYR A 71 5.58 4.07 1.51
CA TYR A 71 7.00 4.41 1.67
C TYR A 71 7.45 4.16 3.10
N LEU A 72 8.72 3.85 3.26
CA LEU A 72 9.40 3.81 4.55
C LEU A 72 10.56 4.81 4.51
N ASP A 73 10.53 5.83 5.37
CA ASP A 73 11.51 6.93 5.41
C ASP A 73 11.75 7.61 4.05
N GLY A 74 10.68 7.77 3.27
CA GLY A 74 10.71 8.43 1.96
C GLY A 74 11.21 7.58 0.79
N VAL A 75 11.55 6.31 1.03
CA VAL A 75 11.90 5.32 -0.01
C VAL A 75 10.72 4.38 -0.20
N ARG A 76 10.33 4.10 -1.45
CA ARG A 76 9.22 3.21 -1.78
C ARG A 76 9.43 1.83 -1.16
N ASP A 77 8.40 1.35 -0.46
CA ASP A 77 8.35 0.04 0.18
C ASP A 77 7.46 -0.90 -0.63
N THR A 78 8.08 -1.63 -1.56
CA THR A 78 7.39 -2.49 -2.52
C THR A 78 7.10 -3.88 -1.96
N GLY A 79 6.18 -4.57 -2.62
CA GLY A 79 5.74 -5.91 -2.27
C GLY A 79 4.50 -5.90 -1.38
N ALA A 80 3.58 -6.81 -1.70
CA ALA A 80 2.37 -6.98 -0.93
C ALA A 80 2.72 -7.56 0.45
N GLN A 81 2.36 -6.86 1.51
CA GLN A 81 2.62 -7.25 2.90
C GLN A 81 1.58 -6.63 3.83
N THR A 82 1.45 -7.20 5.02
CA THR A 82 0.73 -6.58 6.13
C THR A 82 1.77 -5.92 7.04
N ARG A 83 1.76 -4.59 7.11
CA ARG A 83 2.77 -3.83 7.84
C ARG A 83 2.40 -3.69 9.31
N GLU A 84 3.30 -4.12 10.17
CA GLU A 84 3.27 -3.88 11.60
C GLU A 84 3.88 -2.51 11.92
N ILE A 85 3.44 -1.90 13.02
CA ILE A 85 3.89 -0.55 13.41
C ILE A 85 4.74 -0.51 14.68
N PHE A 86 5.22 -1.66 15.19
CA PHE A 86 6.04 -1.72 16.41
C PHE A 86 7.35 -0.92 16.30
N ALA A 87 7.92 -0.84 15.08
CA ALA A 87 9.17 -0.13 14.78
C ALA A 87 8.94 1.25 14.10
N ILE A 88 7.70 1.80 14.18
CA ILE A 88 7.30 3.03 13.49
C ILE A 88 7.09 4.16 14.50
N GLU A 89 7.70 5.31 14.25
CA GLU A 89 7.57 6.54 15.05
C GLU A 89 6.32 7.33 14.70
N SER A 90 5.99 7.42 13.41
CA SER A 90 4.80 8.10 12.91
C SER A 90 4.41 7.60 11.53
N VAL A 91 3.16 7.84 11.14
CA VAL A 91 2.66 7.59 9.79
C VAL A 91 2.22 8.92 9.19
N GLU A 92 2.72 9.24 8.01
CA GLU A 92 2.40 10.47 7.28
C GLU A 92 1.57 10.13 6.04
N VAL A 93 0.44 10.78 5.87
CA VAL A 93 -0.44 10.61 4.71
C VAL A 93 -0.53 11.92 3.96
N ALA A 94 0.07 11.98 2.78
CA ALA A 94 -0.08 13.11 1.86
C ALA A 94 -1.16 12.77 0.84
N LYS A 95 -2.21 13.57 0.76
CA LYS A 95 -3.36 13.34 -0.10
C LYS A 95 -3.29 14.14 -1.40
N GLY A 96 -3.96 13.65 -2.44
CA GLY A 96 -3.86 14.15 -3.81
C GLY A 96 -2.61 13.66 -4.54
N PRO A 97 -2.53 13.79 -5.87
CA PRO A 97 -1.42 13.33 -6.70
C PRO A 97 -0.06 13.71 -6.14
N ASN A 98 0.85 12.76 -6.01
CA ASN A 98 2.12 12.96 -5.32
C ASN A 98 3.32 12.31 -6.01
N SER A 99 3.25 12.07 -7.32
CA SER A 99 4.36 11.47 -8.07
C SER A 99 5.62 12.33 -8.08
N ALA A 100 5.50 13.65 -7.99
CA ALA A 100 6.67 14.52 -7.88
C ALA A 100 7.55 14.12 -6.69
N ILE A 101 6.96 13.75 -5.54
CA ILE A 101 7.67 13.32 -4.34
C ILE A 101 7.98 11.82 -4.36
N GLY A 102 6.98 10.99 -4.68
CA GLY A 102 7.03 9.54 -4.56
C GLY A 102 7.48 8.79 -5.82
N GLY A 103 7.53 9.44 -6.98
CA GLY A 103 7.71 8.78 -8.26
C GLY A 103 6.38 8.21 -8.80
N ARG A 104 6.45 7.27 -9.72
CA ARG A 104 5.29 6.68 -10.41
C ARG A 104 4.13 6.34 -9.47
N GLY A 105 2.90 6.37 -9.97
CA GLY A 105 1.70 6.08 -9.18
C GLY A 105 1.23 7.29 -8.37
N ALA A 106 0.81 7.07 -7.13
CA ALA A 106 0.43 8.11 -6.19
C ALA A 106 -0.71 9.03 -6.69
N ALA A 107 -1.69 8.46 -7.41
CA ALA A 107 -2.84 9.21 -7.93
C ALA A 107 -3.70 9.80 -6.81
N GLY A 108 -3.95 9.04 -5.75
CA GLY A 108 -4.68 9.47 -4.56
C GLY A 108 -3.82 10.12 -3.50
N GLY A 109 -2.52 9.84 -3.50
CA GLY A 109 -1.57 10.30 -2.49
C GLY A 109 -0.52 9.25 -2.13
N THR A 110 0.20 9.50 -1.04
CA THR A 110 1.25 8.60 -0.51
C THR A 110 1.11 8.40 0.98
N ILE A 111 1.52 7.23 1.44
CA ILE A 111 1.63 6.87 2.85
C ILE A 111 3.11 6.65 3.16
N ASN A 112 3.67 7.41 4.10
CA ASN A 112 5.05 7.27 4.53
C ASN A 112 5.12 6.85 6.00
N LEU A 113 5.77 5.72 6.25
CA LEU A 113 6.08 5.27 7.59
C LEU A 113 7.46 5.82 7.99
N VAL A 114 7.55 6.36 9.18
CA VAL A 114 8.79 6.89 9.74
C VAL A 114 9.34 5.91 10.75
N SER A 115 10.53 5.39 10.51
CA SER A 115 11.15 4.38 11.37
C SER A 115 11.62 4.97 12.70
N LYS A 116 11.51 4.16 13.76
CA LYS A 116 12.17 4.41 15.04
C LYS A 116 13.67 4.19 14.89
N ARG A 117 14.45 5.26 14.95
CA ARG A 117 15.92 5.22 14.81
C ARG A 117 16.63 5.50 16.11
N ALA A 118 17.89 5.05 16.19
CA ALA A 118 18.79 5.36 17.31
C ALA A 118 19.03 6.88 17.42
N HIS A 119 19.04 7.40 18.65
CA HIS A 119 19.20 8.81 18.96
C HIS A 119 20.03 9.00 20.23
N LEU A 120 20.52 10.22 20.47
CA LEU A 120 21.21 10.57 21.72
C LEU A 120 20.21 10.49 22.89
N GLY A 121 20.72 10.11 24.05
CA GLY A 121 19.95 9.85 25.25
C GLY A 121 19.53 8.37 25.37
N ASN A 122 19.07 8.00 26.56
CA ASN A 122 18.61 6.66 26.86
C ASN A 122 17.11 6.66 27.04
N SER A 123 16.42 5.68 26.46
CA SER A 123 15.00 5.48 26.67
C SER A 123 14.68 3.98 26.67
N LEU A 124 13.67 3.63 27.45
CA LEU A 124 13.16 2.27 27.52
C LEU A 124 11.65 2.34 27.58
N ASP A 125 11.00 1.67 26.67
CA ASP A 125 9.55 1.51 26.60
C ASP A 125 9.23 0.03 26.31
N GLY A 126 8.13 -0.44 26.86
CA GLY A 126 7.68 -1.79 26.64
C GLY A 126 6.20 -1.91 26.97
N ALA A 127 5.52 -2.78 26.28
CA ALA A 127 4.12 -3.06 26.52
C ALA A 127 3.85 -4.56 26.49
N TRP A 128 2.98 -4.98 27.39
CA TRP A 128 2.35 -6.28 27.36
C TRP A 128 0.86 -6.07 27.23
N THR A 129 0.29 -6.58 26.16
CA THR A 129 -1.14 -6.57 25.91
C THR A 129 -1.68 -7.97 26.06
N TRP A 130 -2.70 -8.13 26.88
CA TRP A 130 -3.45 -9.35 27.04
C TRP A 130 -4.93 -9.05 26.84
N GLY A 131 -5.62 -9.88 26.06
CA GLY A 131 -7.02 -9.67 25.71
C GLY A 131 -7.82 -10.96 25.57
N SER A 132 -9.09 -10.82 25.23
CA SER A 132 -9.94 -11.92 24.79
C SER A 132 -9.33 -12.59 23.55
N ASP A 133 -9.88 -13.74 23.16
CA ASP A 133 -9.46 -14.47 21.96
C ASP A 133 -7.97 -14.87 21.99
N GLN A 134 -7.48 -15.21 23.19
CA GLN A 134 -6.10 -15.62 23.46
C GLN A 134 -5.06 -14.58 23.02
N THR A 135 -5.44 -13.30 22.94
CA THR A 135 -4.54 -12.23 22.51
C THR A 135 -3.41 -12.05 23.52
N GLN A 136 -2.18 -12.18 23.04
CA GLN A 136 -0.96 -11.85 23.76
C GLN A 136 -0.01 -11.10 22.82
N ARG A 137 0.41 -9.91 23.25
CA ARG A 137 1.38 -9.11 22.50
C ARG A 137 2.41 -8.52 23.42
N TYR A 138 3.66 -8.67 23.07
CA TYR A 138 4.80 -8.09 23.75
C TYR A 138 5.54 -7.18 22.80
N THR A 139 5.86 -5.96 23.26
CA THR A 139 6.72 -5.03 22.54
C THR A 139 7.82 -4.51 23.45
N PHE A 140 8.97 -4.29 22.86
CA PHE A 140 10.14 -3.71 23.52
C PHE A 140 10.74 -2.64 22.59
N ASP A 141 11.09 -1.48 23.14
CA ASP A 141 11.76 -0.37 22.47
C ASP A 141 12.81 0.20 23.40
N GLY A 142 14.05 -0.12 23.17
CA GLY A 142 15.17 0.35 23.98
C GLY A 142 16.17 1.12 23.15
N ASN A 143 16.48 2.36 23.53
CA ASN A 143 17.53 3.18 22.96
C ASN A 143 18.63 3.40 23.99
N TYR A 144 19.86 3.15 23.59
CA TYR A 144 21.03 3.32 24.44
C TYR A 144 22.11 4.16 23.73
N GLN A 145 22.58 5.19 24.43
CA GLN A 145 23.67 6.03 23.99
C GLN A 145 25.00 5.43 24.44
N PHE A 146 25.82 4.97 23.52
CA PHE A 146 27.13 4.36 23.82
C PHE A 146 28.23 5.39 24.06
N SER A 147 28.14 6.53 23.38
CA SER A 147 29.08 7.65 23.51
C SER A 147 28.37 8.98 23.15
N ASP A 148 29.10 10.10 23.17
CA ASP A 148 28.53 11.40 22.79
C ASP A 148 28.03 11.47 21.34
N THR A 149 28.45 10.53 20.49
CA THR A 149 28.12 10.53 19.05
C THR A 149 27.59 9.19 18.54
N VAL A 150 27.46 8.17 19.39
CA VAL A 150 27.05 6.82 18.99
C VAL A 150 25.90 6.34 19.85
N ALA A 151 24.85 5.85 19.20
CA ALA A 151 23.70 5.25 19.86
C ALA A 151 23.20 4.01 19.11
N GLY A 152 22.49 3.15 19.83
CA GLY A 152 21.79 1.99 19.30
C GLY A 152 20.37 1.93 19.82
N ARG A 153 19.42 1.50 18.97
CA ARG A 153 18.04 1.25 19.34
C ARG A 153 17.62 -0.14 18.89
N LEU A 154 16.86 -0.81 19.72
CA LEU A 154 16.30 -2.13 19.41
C LEU A 154 14.80 -2.11 19.65
N ASN A 155 14.04 -2.49 18.64
CA ASN A 155 12.62 -2.75 18.75
C ASN A 155 12.36 -4.24 18.53
N LEU A 156 11.54 -4.84 19.40
CA LEU A 156 11.11 -6.23 19.33
C LEU A 156 9.59 -6.30 19.45
N MET A 157 8.99 -7.31 18.81
CA MET A 157 7.58 -7.60 18.92
C MET A 157 7.33 -9.09 18.76
N THR A 158 6.42 -9.62 19.60
CA THR A 158 5.72 -10.89 19.36
C THR A 158 4.23 -10.69 19.52
N HIS A 159 3.44 -11.35 18.72
CA HIS A 159 1.98 -11.24 18.74
C HIS A 159 1.34 -12.57 18.37
N GLU A 160 0.54 -13.10 19.29
CA GLU A 160 -0.30 -14.26 19.08
C GLU A 160 -1.73 -13.89 19.44
N SER A 161 -2.70 -14.21 18.59
CA SER A 161 -4.12 -13.98 18.86
C SER A 161 -5.02 -14.79 17.94
N ASN A 162 -6.19 -15.15 18.43
CA ASN A 162 -7.32 -15.46 17.56
C ASN A 162 -7.98 -14.13 17.11
N VAL A 163 -8.79 -14.19 16.07
CA VAL A 163 -9.56 -13.03 15.60
C VAL A 163 -10.93 -13.04 16.28
N ALA A 164 -11.24 -12.00 17.04
CA ALA A 164 -12.52 -11.85 17.71
C ALA A 164 -13.68 -11.93 16.71
N GLY A 165 -14.69 -12.73 17.02
CA GLY A 165 -15.85 -12.93 16.14
C GLY A 165 -15.55 -13.70 14.86
N ARG A 166 -14.47 -14.53 14.84
CA ARG A 166 -14.16 -15.45 13.73
C ARG A 166 -13.62 -16.77 14.26
N ASP A 167 -14.30 -17.86 13.92
CA ASP A 167 -13.87 -19.20 14.30
C ASP A 167 -12.51 -19.54 13.67
N LYS A 168 -11.60 -20.10 14.45
CA LYS A 168 -10.29 -20.63 13.99
C LYS A 168 -9.29 -19.62 13.45
N VAL A 169 -9.71 -18.45 12.98
CA VAL A 169 -8.81 -17.44 12.38
C VAL A 169 -7.83 -16.96 13.44
N ASN A 170 -6.54 -16.97 13.13
CA ASN A 170 -5.49 -16.58 14.07
C ASN A 170 -4.33 -15.87 13.39
N TYR A 171 -3.56 -15.15 14.21
CA TYR A 171 -2.31 -14.49 13.85
C TYR A 171 -1.19 -14.96 14.77
N ASP A 172 -0.04 -15.28 14.17
CA ASP A 172 1.23 -15.54 14.86
C ASP A 172 2.34 -14.74 14.16
N ARG A 173 2.91 -13.76 14.86
CA ARG A 173 3.85 -12.80 14.29
C ARG A 173 4.96 -12.47 15.25
N TRP A 174 6.15 -12.28 14.70
CA TRP A 174 7.26 -11.71 15.44
C TRP A 174 8.11 -10.79 14.56
N GLY A 175 8.76 -9.83 15.17
CA GLY A 175 9.61 -8.88 14.45
C GLY A 175 10.73 -8.32 15.30
N ILE A 176 11.78 -7.90 14.60
CA ILE A 176 12.96 -7.25 15.20
C ILE A 176 13.43 -6.09 14.30
N ALA A 177 13.74 -4.97 14.92
CA ALA A 177 14.25 -3.80 14.20
C ALA A 177 15.39 -3.13 14.99
N PRO A 178 16.64 -3.55 14.79
CA PRO A 178 17.82 -2.87 15.30
C PRO A 178 18.19 -1.65 14.44
N SER A 179 18.65 -0.58 15.09
CA SER A 179 19.17 0.63 14.48
C SER A 179 20.46 1.06 15.18
N LEU A 180 21.48 1.42 14.42
CA LEU A 180 22.74 1.98 14.92
C LEU A 180 22.99 3.34 14.26
N ALA A 181 23.36 4.32 15.05
CA ALA A 181 23.68 5.65 14.57
C ALA A 181 25.06 6.09 15.06
N PHE A 182 25.84 6.64 14.14
CA PHE A 182 27.19 7.12 14.37
C PHE A 182 27.29 8.59 13.95
N GLY A 183 28.14 9.36 14.62
CA GLY A 183 28.38 10.77 14.33
C GLY A 183 27.19 11.67 14.71
N LEU A 184 26.32 11.22 15.60
CA LEU A 184 25.20 12.02 16.10
C LEU A 184 25.71 13.33 16.72
N GLY A 185 25.08 14.47 16.36
CA GLY A 185 25.51 15.79 16.82
C GLY A 185 26.76 16.33 16.11
N THR A 186 27.29 15.64 15.10
CA THR A 186 28.40 16.07 14.26
C THR A 186 27.99 16.33 12.82
N PRO A 187 28.78 17.00 12.00
CA PRO A 187 28.47 17.25 10.59
C PRO A 187 28.26 15.98 9.74
N THR A 188 28.87 14.85 10.12
CA THR A 188 28.72 13.59 9.39
C THR A 188 27.99 12.56 10.25
N ARG A 189 26.86 12.10 9.79
CA ARG A 189 25.99 11.15 10.48
C ARG A 189 25.75 9.91 9.62
N VAL A 190 25.83 8.73 10.23
CA VAL A 190 25.61 7.44 9.55
C VAL A 190 24.56 6.66 10.32
N ASN A 191 23.57 6.11 9.62
CA ASN A 191 22.58 5.20 10.17
C ASN A 191 22.64 3.84 9.47
N LEU A 192 22.57 2.79 10.27
CA LEU A 192 22.44 1.40 9.85
C LEU A 192 21.17 0.84 10.48
N ASP A 193 20.18 0.53 9.66
CA ASP A 193 18.89 0.03 10.12
C ASP A 193 18.60 -1.32 9.46
N TYR A 194 18.05 -2.24 10.24
CA TYR A 194 17.51 -3.50 9.73
C TYR A 194 16.12 -3.73 10.31
N TYR A 195 15.22 -4.24 9.50
CA TYR A 195 13.88 -4.61 9.88
C TYR A 195 13.58 -6.03 9.41
N HIS A 196 13.04 -6.85 10.31
CA HIS A 196 12.56 -8.19 10.01
C HIS A 196 11.18 -8.38 10.62
N LEU A 197 10.28 -8.94 9.82
CA LEU A 197 8.95 -9.37 10.25
C LEU A 197 8.65 -10.73 9.63
N GLU A 198 8.13 -11.64 10.44
CA GLU A 198 7.63 -12.94 9.98
C GLU A 198 6.23 -13.18 10.55
N SER A 199 5.34 -13.75 9.75
CA SER A 199 4.01 -14.17 10.18
C SER A 199 3.64 -15.54 9.65
N ASP A 200 2.88 -16.29 10.45
CA ASP A 200 2.23 -17.56 10.11
C ASP A 200 0.78 -17.49 10.59
N ASP A 201 -0.09 -17.04 9.70
CA ASP A 201 -1.48 -16.73 10.01
C ASP A 201 -2.42 -17.79 9.38
N LEU A 202 -3.56 -18.06 10.01
CA LEU A 202 -4.68 -18.73 9.32
C LEU A 202 -5.57 -17.64 8.69
N PRO A 203 -5.55 -17.49 7.35
CA PRO A 203 -6.22 -16.39 6.67
C PRO A 203 -7.73 -16.60 6.56
N ASP A 204 -8.47 -15.50 6.52
CA ASP A 204 -9.92 -15.47 6.34
C ASP A 204 -10.32 -14.62 5.15
N SER A 205 -11.28 -15.09 4.37
CA SER A 205 -11.92 -14.35 3.27
C SER A 205 -13.35 -13.91 3.60
N GLY A 206 -13.77 -14.05 4.86
CA GLY A 206 -15.08 -13.62 5.35
C GLY A 206 -16.22 -14.56 5.00
N ILE A 207 -17.43 -14.00 4.90
CA ILE A 207 -18.67 -14.72 4.64
C ILE A 207 -19.08 -14.60 3.16
N PRO A 208 -19.77 -15.60 2.59
CA PRO A 208 -20.21 -15.55 1.20
C PRO A 208 -21.34 -14.53 0.98
N TYR A 209 -21.48 -14.12 -0.26
CA TYR A 209 -22.59 -13.28 -0.71
C TYR A 209 -23.73 -14.13 -1.26
N THR A 210 -24.95 -13.67 -1.11
CA THR A 210 -26.10 -14.23 -1.82
C THR A 210 -26.10 -13.75 -3.26
N ILE A 211 -26.37 -14.67 -4.20
CA ILE A 211 -26.64 -14.32 -5.59
C ILE A 211 -28.16 -14.20 -5.75
N PRO A 212 -28.70 -13.14 -6.39
CA PRO A 212 -30.11 -13.03 -6.70
C PRO A 212 -30.59 -14.24 -7.47
N THR A 213 -31.81 -14.72 -7.13
CA THR A 213 -32.47 -15.85 -7.80
C THR A 213 -32.71 -15.54 -9.25
N GLY A 214 -32.02 -16.23 -10.14
CA GLY A 214 -32.13 -16.02 -11.59
C GLY A 214 -30.94 -16.50 -12.42
N GLY A 215 -29.92 -17.03 -11.78
CA GLY A 215 -28.79 -17.70 -12.42
C GLY A 215 -27.70 -16.72 -12.87
N SER A 216 -26.53 -17.24 -13.02
CA SER A 216 -25.32 -16.72 -13.67
C SER A 216 -25.23 -15.20 -13.89
N GLY A 217 -25.17 -14.41 -12.83
CA GLY A 217 -24.44 -13.15 -12.89
C GLY A 217 -25.14 -11.87 -13.27
N ALA A 218 -26.43 -11.84 -13.44
CA ALA A 218 -27.15 -10.57 -13.64
C ALA A 218 -27.35 -9.83 -12.30
N ARG A 219 -26.28 -9.23 -11.79
CA ARG A 219 -26.39 -8.24 -10.71
C ARG A 219 -27.09 -7.00 -11.28
N THR A 220 -28.26 -6.67 -10.78
CA THR A 220 -28.93 -5.43 -11.13
C THR A 220 -28.82 -4.45 -9.99
N SER A 221 -28.88 -3.14 -10.28
CA SER A 221 -28.95 -2.11 -9.24
C SER A 221 -30.19 -2.26 -8.34
N ALA A 222 -31.22 -2.96 -8.80
CA ALA A 222 -32.45 -3.26 -8.05
C ALA A 222 -32.32 -4.49 -7.13
N ASP A 223 -31.40 -5.43 -7.43
CA ASP A 223 -31.14 -6.63 -6.63
C ASP A 223 -29.62 -6.90 -6.57
N PRO A 224 -28.90 -6.10 -5.78
CA PRO A 224 -27.45 -6.30 -5.60
C PRO A 224 -27.19 -7.53 -4.73
N SER A 225 -26.09 -8.24 -5.01
CA SER A 225 -25.57 -9.27 -4.10
C SER A 225 -25.35 -8.69 -2.71
N LYS A 226 -25.76 -9.40 -1.67
CA LYS A 226 -25.63 -8.99 -0.27
C LYS A 226 -24.84 -10.03 0.51
N PRO A 227 -24.10 -9.64 1.58
CA PRO A 227 -23.55 -10.62 2.51
C PRO A 227 -24.66 -11.55 3.02
N TYR A 228 -24.38 -12.83 3.13
CA TYR A 228 -25.31 -13.79 3.67
C TYR A 228 -25.62 -13.48 5.14
N ALA A 229 -26.88 -13.18 5.44
CA ALA A 229 -27.31 -12.75 6.77
C ALA A 229 -27.93 -13.87 7.62
N GLY A 230 -28.05 -15.09 7.09
CA GLY A 230 -28.75 -16.22 7.75
C GLY A 230 -27.81 -17.16 8.51
N GLY A 231 -26.52 -16.89 8.59
CA GLY A 231 -25.53 -17.69 9.31
C GLY A 231 -24.93 -16.95 10.50
N ASP A 232 -24.15 -17.66 11.28
CA ASP A 232 -23.33 -17.07 12.33
C ASP A 232 -22.19 -16.26 11.68
N HIS A 233 -21.98 -15.04 12.15
CA HIS A 233 -20.89 -14.18 11.68
C HIS A 233 -19.51 -14.76 12.03
N ASP A 234 -19.43 -15.59 13.05
CA ASP A 234 -18.19 -16.23 13.49
C ASP A 234 -17.75 -17.37 12.55
N ASN A 235 -18.64 -17.85 11.68
CA ASN A 235 -18.38 -18.96 10.77
C ASN A 235 -17.12 -18.75 9.92
N PHE A 236 -16.17 -19.66 10.03
CA PHE A 236 -15.01 -19.79 9.15
C PHE A 236 -15.24 -20.90 8.14
N TYR A 237 -15.20 -20.56 6.86
CA TYR A 237 -15.49 -21.52 5.76
C TYR A 237 -14.27 -22.25 5.25
N GLY A 238 -13.06 -21.90 5.73
CA GLY A 238 -11.80 -22.52 5.36
C GLY A 238 -11.57 -23.89 5.99
N LEU A 239 -10.38 -24.42 5.80
CA LEU A 239 -9.91 -25.69 6.33
C LEU A 239 -8.63 -25.50 7.14
N THR A 240 -8.67 -25.81 8.44
CA THR A 240 -7.51 -25.70 9.33
C THR A 240 -6.36 -26.63 8.91
N GLY A 241 -6.66 -27.76 8.26
CA GLY A 241 -5.67 -28.70 7.75
C GLY A 241 -5.08 -28.38 6.37
N ARG A 242 -5.52 -27.30 5.72
CA ARG A 242 -5.10 -26.92 4.36
C ARG A 242 -4.65 -25.48 4.26
N ASP A 243 -5.44 -24.55 4.84
CA ASP A 243 -5.27 -23.12 4.63
C ASP A 243 -4.16 -22.58 5.52
N PHE A 244 -3.34 -21.69 4.97
CA PHE A 244 -2.27 -21.00 5.68
C PHE A 244 -1.88 -19.72 4.95
N ARG A 245 -1.28 -18.78 5.67
CA ARG A 245 -0.62 -17.61 5.09
C ARG A 245 0.68 -17.33 5.82
N LYS A 246 1.79 -17.48 5.12
CA LYS A 246 3.13 -17.12 5.60
C LYS A 246 3.63 -15.88 4.90
N SER A 247 4.20 -14.96 5.64
CA SER A 247 4.89 -13.81 5.08
C SER A 247 6.19 -13.53 5.80
N ARG A 248 7.15 -12.99 5.06
CA ARG A 248 8.44 -12.58 5.58
C ARG A 248 8.89 -11.31 4.89
N VAL A 249 9.35 -10.34 5.69
CA VAL A 249 9.86 -9.06 5.21
C VAL A 249 11.23 -8.82 5.83
N ASP A 250 12.22 -8.52 5.01
CA ASP A 250 13.57 -8.13 5.42
C ASP A 250 13.94 -6.81 4.74
N ILE A 251 14.34 -5.79 5.50
CA ILE A 251 14.76 -4.49 4.95
C ILE A 251 16.05 -4.05 5.63
N ALA A 252 17.09 -3.83 4.84
CA ALA A 252 18.35 -3.25 5.29
C ALA A 252 18.51 -1.84 4.70
N THR A 253 18.85 -0.86 5.53
CA THR A 253 19.07 0.53 5.12
C THR A 253 20.41 1.03 5.64
N PHE A 254 21.20 1.60 4.74
CA PHE A 254 22.38 2.40 5.04
C PHE A 254 22.11 3.84 4.62
N ALA A 255 22.27 4.79 5.52
CA ALA A 255 22.13 6.21 5.21
C ALA A 255 23.35 6.97 5.75
N ILE A 256 23.91 7.83 4.93
CA ILE A 256 24.96 8.79 5.30
C ILE A 256 24.48 10.20 4.98
N GLU A 257 24.67 11.10 5.93
CA GLU A 257 24.31 12.50 5.83
C GLU A 257 25.49 13.35 6.23
N HIS A 258 25.81 14.40 5.44
CA HIS A 258 26.93 15.29 5.69
C HIS A 258 26.54 16.75 5.47
N ASP A 259 26.77 17.58 6.47
CA ASP A 259 26.58 19.01 6.39
C ASP A 259 27.78 19.64 5.66
N LEU A 260 27.55 20.04 4.41
CA LEU A 260 28.55 20.72 3.58
C LEU A 260 28.84 22.13 4.09
N THR A 261 27.79 22.78 4.59
CA THR A 261 27.81 24.06 5.29
C THR A 261 26.73 24.06 6.37
N ASP A 262 26.62 25.12 7.15
CA ASP A 262 25.57 25.27 8.17
C ASP A 262 24.14 25.25 7.57
N SER A 263 24.00 25.53 6.26
CA SER A 263 22.70 25.60 5.57
C SER A 263 22.55 24.61 4.42
N LEU A 264 23.52 23.75 4.17
CA LEU A 264 23.52 22.83 3.03
C LEU A 264 23.96 21.44 3.46
N THR A 265 23.11 20.44 3.22
CA THR A 265 23.33 19.04 3.58
C THR A 265 23.20 18.14 2.36
N ILE A 266 24.10 17.17 2.25
CA ILE A 266 23.99 16.05 1.30
C ILE A 266 23.67 14.77 2.06
N LYS A 267 22.76 13.95 1.50
CA LYS A 267 22.37 12.66 2.07
C LYS A 267 22.35 11.60 0.97
N ASN A 268 22.89 10.43 1.27
CA ASN A 268 22.71 9.24 0.44
C ASN A 268 22.05 8.16 1.27
N THR A 269 21.04 7.50 0.69
CA THR A 269 20.35 6.37 1.27
C THR A 269 20.43 5.20 0.31
N LEU A 270 20.96 4.07 0.78
CA LEU A 270 20.93 2.78 0.08
C LEU A 270 20.04 1.84 0.87
N ARG A 271 19.02 1.28 0.23
CA ARG A 271 18.10 0.32 0.82
C ARG A 271 17.99 -0.93 -0.05
N HIS A 272 17.99 -2.07 0.62
CA HIS A 272 17.59 -3.35 0.03
C HIS A 272 16.46 -3.94 0.87
N GLY A 273 15.35 -4.27 0.22
CA GLY A 273 14.20 -4.90 0.83
C GLY A 273 13.81 -6.17 0.10
N ASN A 274 13.30 -7.14 0.84
CA ASN A 274 12.72 -8.38 0.31
C ASN A 274 11.41 -8.67 1.03
N SER A 275 10.35 -8.93 0.28
CA SER A 275 9.03 -9.28 0.79
C SER A 275 8.55 -10.58 0.14
N MET A 276 8.23 -11.57 0.95
CA MET A 276 7.75 -12.89 0.53
C MET A 276 6.35 -13.13 1.07
N GLN A 277 5.48 -13.68 0.23
CA GLN A 277 4.17 -14.22 0.59
C GLN A 277 4.01 -15.63 0.07
N ASP A 278 3.42 -16.49 0.89
CA ASP A 278 3.10 -17.87 0.56
C ASP A 278 1.79 -18.25 1.23
N TYR A 279 0.74 -18.55 0.45
CA TYR A 279 -0.55 -18.90 1.00
C TYR A 279 -1.42 -19.81 0.15
N ILE A 280 -2.27 -20.55 0.86
CA ILE A 280 -3.49 -21.16 0.38
C ILE A 280 -4.61 -20.66 1.28
N LEU A 281 -5.64 -20.06 0.70
CA LEU A 281 -6.79 -19.63 1.45
C LEU A 281 -8.09 -20.05 0.78
N THR A 282 -9.11 -20.28 1.59
CA THR A 282 -10.46 -20.53 1.08
C THR A 282 -11.14 -19.21 0.76
N GLN A 283 -11.58 -19.07 -0.48
CA GLN A 283 -12.60 -18.09 -0.86
C GLN A 283 -13.95 -18.83 -0.86
N PRO A 284 -14.88 -18.45 0.03
CA PRO A 284 -16.24 -19.01 -0.01
C PRO A 284 -16.90 -18.59 -1.33
N ASP A 285 -17.00 -19.53 -2.29
CA ASP A 285 -17.44 -19.19 -3.65
C ASP A 285 -18.94 -19.37 -3.81
N ASP A 286 -19.60 -18.31 -4.27
CA ASP A 286 -21.04 -18.22 -4.54
C ASP A 286 -21.37 -18.22 -6.05
N SER A 287 -20.36 -18.28 -6.92
CA SER A 287 -20.52 -18.10 -8.37
C SER A 287 -21.38 -19.16 -9.07
N LYS A 288 -21.59 -20.30 -8.41
CA LYS A 288 -22.41 -21.42 -8.91
C LYS A 288 -23.79 -21.51 -8.25
N GLY A 289 -24.17 -20.51 -7.47
CA GLY A 289 -25.44 -20.49 -6.75
C GLY A 289 -25.50 -21.46 -5.57
N ASN A 290 -24.36 -21.91 -5.07
CA ASN A 290 -24.27 -22.86 -3.95
C ASN A 290 -24.95 -22.34 -2.69
N VAL A 291 -24.87 -21.04 -2.43
CA VAL A 291 -25.49 -20.37 -1.28
C VAL A 291 -27.01 -20.57 -1.27
N ASN A 292 -27.64 -20.56 -2.44
CA ASN A 292 -29.10 -20.80 -2.56
C ASN A 292 -29.51 -22.24 -2.19
N ASN A 293 -28.55 -23.17 -2.23
CA ASN A 293 -28.75 -24.58 -1.84
C ASN A 293 -28.25 -24.85 -0.40
N GLY A 294 -27.93 -23.84 0.38
CA GLY A 294 -27.41 -23.97 1.74
C GLY A 294 -26.00 -24.54 1.85
N SER A 295 -25.20 -24.40 0.79
CA SER A 295 -23.83 -24.91 0.71
C SER A 295 -22.85 -23.86 0.22
N VAL A 296 -21.56 -24.11 0.43
CA VAL A 296 -20.45 -23.26 0.00
C VAL A 296 -19.38 -24.11 -0.65
N TRP A 297 -18.87 -23.67 -1.80
CA TRP A 297 -17.66 -24.22 -2.39
C TRP A 297 -16.44 -23.56 -1.74
N ARG A 298 -15.55 -24.37 -1.17
CA ARG A 298 -14.27 -23.97 -0.60
C ARG A 298 -13.21 -23.79 -1.70
N ARG A 299 -13.41 -22.80 -2.55
CA ARG A 299 -12.45 -22.50 -3.61
C ARG A 299 -11.10 -22.13 -3.01
N ALA A 300 -10.04 -22.84 -3.40
CA ALA A 300 -8.69 -22.52 -2.98
C ALA A 300 -8.11 -21.40 -3.86
N ASN A 301 -7.75 -20.27 -3.26
CA ASN A 301 -6.91 -19.25 -3.86
C ASN A 301 -5.50 -19.40 -3.32
N THR A 302 -4.53 -19.39 -4.21
CA THR A 302 -3.15 -19.69 -3.87
C THR A 302 -2.19 -18.70 -4.49
N ARG A 303 -1.13 -18.36 -3.75
CA ARG A 303 -0.06 -17.50 -4.25
C ARG A 303 1.25 -17.83 -3.57
N VAL A 304 2.33 -17.78 -4.34
CA VAL A 304 3.68 -17.65 -3.82
C VAL A 304 4.34 -16.51 -4.57
N GLY A 305 4.69 -15.48 -3.84
CA GLY A 305 5.31 -14.27 -4.39
C GLY A 305 6.55 -13.88 -3.61
N ASN A 306 7.53 -13.35 -4.31
CA ASN A 306 8.71 -12.75 -3.73
C ASN A 306 9.04 -11.48 -4.49
N THR A 307 9.22 -10.36 -3.77
CA THR A 307 9.60 -9.08 -4.35
C THR A 307 10.84 -8.55 -3.68
N ALA A 308 11.90 -8.32 -4.43
CA ALA A 308 13.14 -7.72 -3.98
C ALA A 308 13.31 -6.34 -4.60
N THR A 309 13.71 -5.35 -3.79
CA THR A 309 13.92 -3.98 -4.23
C THR A 309 15.24 -3.46 -3.73
N THR A 310 16.02 -2.83 -4.61
CA THR A 310 17.24 -2.09 -4.23
C THR A 310 17.10 -0.65 -4.72
N THR A 311 17.19 0.30 -3.81
CA THR A 311 17.08 1.74 -4.12
C THR A 311 18.27 2.48 -3.58
N ASN A 312 18.87 3.33 -4.40
CA ASN A 312 19.84 4.35 -3.99
C ASN A 312 19.26 5.73 -4.30
N GLN A 313 19.23 6.57 -3.28
CA GLN A 313 18.74 7.94 -3.37
C GLN A 313 19.78 8.89 -2.83
N THR A 314 20.12 9.93 -3.61
CA THR A 314 21.03 11.00 -3.17
C THR A 314 20.29 12.31 -3.21
N ASP A 315 20.22 13.00 -2.08
CA ASP A 315 19.56 14.27 -1.89
C ASP A 315 20.56 15.35 -1.51
N LEU A 316 20.42 16.52 -2.09
CA LEU A 316 21.05 17.76 -1.68
C LEU A 316 19.96 18.75 -1.27
N PHE A 317 19.98 19.21 -0.04
CA PHE A 317 18.92 20.06 0.48
C PHE A 317 19.46 21.13 1.43
N GLY A 318 18.69 22.18 1.58
CA GLY A 318 19.08 23.28 2.46
C GLY A 318 18.39 24.58 2.13
N GLU A 319 19.05 25.68 2.49
CA GLU A 319 18.54 27.02 2.29
C GLU A 319 19.61 27.90 1.62
N PHE A 320 19.16 28.78 0.72
CA PHE A 320 19.99 29.81 0.09
C PHE A 320 19.17 31.06 -0.22
N TYR A 321 19.87 32.17 -0.47
CA TYR A 321 19.23 33.44 -0.85
C TYR A 321 19.57 33.78 -2.30
N LEU A 322 18.55 34.11 -3.08
CA LEU A 322 18.68 34.59 -4.46
C LEU A 322 17.91 35.89 -4.62
N GLY A 323 18.61 36.99 -4.98
CA GLY A 323 17.97 38.29 -5.13
C GLY A 323 17.32 38.84 -3.85
N GLY A 324 17.80 38.39 -2.68
CA GLY A 324 17.23 38.76 -1.37
C GLY A 324 16.06 37.91 -0.92
N LEU A 325 15.58 36.98 -1.76
CA LEU A 325 14.52 36.04 -1.43
C LEU A 325 15.12 34.76 -0.88
N LYS A 326 14.53 34.23 0.19
CA LYS A 326 14.91 32.95 0.79
C LYS A 326 14.30 31.80 -0.01
N ASN A 327 15.14 30.82 -0.32
CA ASN A 327 14.77 29.55 -0.95
C ASN A 327 15.08 28.42 0.02
N SER A 328 14.11 27.55 0.27
CA SER A 328 14.31 26.27 0.96
C SER A 328 14.13 25.16 -0.07
N PHE A 329 15.18 24.43 -0.39
CA PHE A 329 15.18 23.53 -1.53
C PHE A 329 15.59 22.10 -1.16
N SER A 330 15.19 21.16 -2.03
CA SER A 330 15.68 19.80 -2.07
C SER A 330 15.78 19.35 -3.52
N THR A 331 16.92 18.78 -3.90
CA THR A 331 17.11 18.19 -5.22
C THR A 331 17.81 16.86 -5.09
N GLY A 332 17.60 15.95 -6.02
CA GLY A 332 18.24 14.65 -5.90
C GLY A 332 18.04 13.73 -7.10
N ILE A 333 18.64 12.57 -6.95
CA ILE A 333 18.64 11.47 -7.93
C ILE A 333 18.16 10.22 -7.22
N GLU A 334 17.34 9.44 -7.90
CA GLU A 334 16.88 8.12 -7.45
C GLU A 334 17.18 7.06 -8.51
N LEU A 335 17.79 5.98 -8.06
CA LEU A 335 18.02 4.77 -8.85
C LEU A 335 17.38 3.60 -8.10
N SER A 336 16.42 2.92 -8.73
CA SER A 336 15.74 1.78 -8.12
C SER A 336 15.65 0.61 -9.09
N ARG A 337 15.81 -0.60 -8.54
CA ARG A 337 15.56 -1.86 -9.24
C ARG A 337 14.65 -2.72 -8.39
N GLU A 338 13.58 -3.18 -9.02
CA GLU A 338 12.59 -4.08 -8.44
C GLU A 338 12.55 -5.38 -9.24
N GLU A 339 12.55 -6.51 -8.55
CA GLU A 339 12.39 -7.84 -9.12
C GLU A 339 11.28 -8.56 -8.37
N SER A 340 10.27 -9.06 -9.08
CA SER A 340 9.17 -9.78 -8.50
C SER A 340 8.93 -11.09 -9.23
N GLU A 341 8.84 -12.17 -8.46
CA GLU A 341 8.51 -13.51 -8.94
C GLU A 341 7.17 -13.92 -8.34
N ARG A 342 6.31 -14.52 -9.16
CA ARG A 342 5.02 -15.02 -8.72
C ARG A 342 4.71 -16.38 -9.33
N SER A 343 4.13 -17.23 -8.49
CA SER A 343 3.63 -18.57 -8.85
C SER A 343 2.49 -18.95 -7.89
N SER A 344 2.04 -20.21 -7.94
CA SER A 344 0.88 -20.67 -7.17
C SER A 344 1.03 -22.13 -6.75
N TYR A 345 -0.04 -22.69 -6.18
CA TYR A 345 -0.15 -24.12 -5.92
C TYR A 345 -1.25 -24.75 -6.79
N ASN A 346 -1.04 -25.99 -7.19
CA ASN A 346 -2.12 -26.89 -7.57
C ASN A 346 -2.66 -27.51 -6.28
N VAL A 347 -3.92 -27.30 -6.01
CA VAL A 347 -4.63 -27.92 -4.90
C VAL A 347 -5.54 -28.99 -5.50
N ASP A 348 -5.09 -30.24 -5.42
CA ASP A 348 -5.84 -31.40 -5.91
C ASP A 348 -6.70 -31.94 -4.77
N THR A 349 -7.97 -32.01 -5.02
CA THR A 349 -8.98 -32.45 -4.06
C THR A 349 -9.27 -33.95 -4.13
N ASN A 350 -8.50 -34.72 -4.91
CA ASN A 350 -8.64 -36.16 -5.11
C ASN A 350 -9.97 -36.65 -5.71
N THR A 351 -10.87 -35.79 -6.09
CA THR A 351 -12.07 -36.18 -6.81
C THR A 351 -11.75 -36.35 -8.31
N LYS A 352 -11.16 -37.47 -8.67
CA LYS A 352 -11.10 -38.02 -10.04
C LYS A 352 -11.26 -37.00 -11.18
N GLY A 353 -10.43 -35.95 -11.17
CA GLY A 353 -10.32 -34.99 -12.27
C GLY A 353 -11.34 -33.86 -12.31
N SER A 354 -12.20 -33.70 -11.34
CA SER A 354 -13.05 -32.52 -11.21
C SER A 354 -13.32 -32.18 -9.76
N SER A 355 -12.70 -31.14 -9.28
CA SER A 355 -13.15 -30.49 -8.04
C SER A 355 -14.60 -30.04 -8.23
N PRO A 356 -15.56 -30.50 -7.40
CA PRO A 356 -16.96 -30.09 -7.57
C PRO A 356 -17.07 -28.62 -7.23
N THR A 357 -17.37 -27.82 -8.24
CA THR A 357 -17.66 -26.39 -8.07
C THR A 357 -19.12 -26.15 -7.73
N THR A 358 -19.98 -27.13 -8.03
CA THR A 358 -21.40 -27.12 -7.65
C THR A 358 -21.58 -28.00 -6.42
N CYS A 359 -21.88 -27.39 -5.30
CA CYS A 359 -22.12 -28.04 -4.03
C CYS A 359 -23.62 -28.26 -3.80
N THR A 360 -23.97 -29.49 -3.41
CA THR A 360 -25.32 -29.83 -2.97
C THR A 360 -25.25 -30.34 -1.53
N PRO A 361 -26.37 -30.31 -0.78
CA PRO A 361 -26.37 -30.85 0.59
C PRO A 361 -25.87 -32.29 0.71
N SER A 362 -26.06 -33.12 -0.33
CA SER A 362 -25.56 -34.50 -0.38
C SER A 362 -24.05 -34.62 -0.51
N LEU A 363 -23.35 -33.56 -0.90
CA LEU A 363 -21.89 -33.52 -1.00
C LEU A 363 -21.21 -33.03 0.28
N ILE A 364 -21.98 -32.46 1.20
CA ILE A 364 -21.46 -31.97 2.48
C ILE A 364 -21.12 -33.17 3.37
N GLY A 365 -19.85 -33.26 3.78
CA GLY A 365 -19.37 -34.34 4.65
C GLY A 365 -19.36 -35.74 4.02
N ALA A 366 -19.76 -35.88 2.76
CA ALA A 366 -19.83 -37.17 2.08
C ALA A 366 -18.58 -37.49 1.26
N ASN A 367 -17.77 -36.50 0.94
CA ASN A 367 -16.58 -36.62 0.09
C ASN A 367 -15.30 -36.54 0.90
N SER A 368 -14.33 -37.35 0.51
CA SER A 368 -13.00 -37.37 1.13
C SER A 368 -12.17 -36.12 0.89
N ASP A 369 -12.63 -35.21 0.03
CA ASP A 369 -11.92 -33.98 -0.34
C ASP A 369 -12.46 -32.71 0.35
N TYR A 370 -13.63 -32.78 0.93
CA TYR A 370 -14.28 -31.69 1.67
C TYR A 370 -14.30 -30.31 0.97
N ASN A 371 -14.41 -30.30 -0.36
CA ASN A 371 -14.55 -29.06 -1.12
C ASN A 371 -15.84 -28.29 -0.85
N CYS A 372 -16.88 -28.99 -0.39
CA CYS A 372 -18.17 -28.42 -0.07
C CYS A 372 -18.41 -28.44 1.44
N THR A 373 -18.96 -27.35 1.95
CA THR A 373 -19.35 -27.26 3.37
C THR A 373 -20.76 -26.66 3.50
N SER A 374 -21.33 -26.77 4.70
CA SER A 374 -22.59 -26.13 5.04
C SER A 374 -22.44 -24.61 5.06
N LEU A 375 -23.46 -23.92 4.54
CA LEU A 375 -23.55 -22.47 4.62
C LEU A 375 -23.81 -21.97 6.04
N SER A 376 -24.67 -22.66 6.78
CA SER A 376 -25.09 -22.25 8.14
C SER A 376 -24.21 -22.81 9.25
N ASN A 377 -23.54 -23.94 9.02
CA ASN A 377 -22.73 -24.61 10.03
C ASN A 377 -21.52 -25.28 9.35
N PRO A 378 -20.53 -24.50 8.88
CA PRO A 378 -19.33 -25.06 8.29
C PRO A 378 -18.50 -25.81 9.35
N ASN A 379 -17.80 -26.88 8.95
CA ASN A 379 -16.84 -27.56 9.81
C ASN A 379 -15.41 -27.26 9.32
N PRO A 380 -14.67 -26.32 9.95
CA PRO A 380 -13.30 -26.00 9.56
C PRO A 380 -12.30 -27.14 9.75
N ASP A 381 -12.62 -28.10 10.62
CA ASP A 381 -11.77 -29.24 10.95
C ASP A 381 -12.11 -30.48 10.12
N ASP A 382 -12.85 -30.34 9.01
CA ASP A 382 -13.06 -31.42 8.06
C ASP A 382 -11.72 -32.00 7.60
N PRO A 383 -11.56 -33.33 7.58
CA PRO A 383 -10.28 -33.95 7.26
C PRO A 383 -9.96 -33.87 5.77
N TRP A 384 -9.27 -32.80 5.37
CA TRP A 384 -8.81 -32.64 3.99
C TRP A 384 -7.60 -33.55 3.72
N ASN A 385 -7.67 -34.34 2.64
CA ASN A 385 -6.65 -35.31 2.25
C ASN A 385 -6.20 -35.18 0.79
N GLY A 386 -6.49 -34.06 0.14
CA GLY A 386 -6.03 -33.78 -1.20
C GLY A 386 -4.51 -33.55 -1.29
N ALA A 387 -3.98 -33.52 -2.50
CA ALA A 387 -2.58 -33.23 -2.75
C ALA A 387 -2.36 -31.74 -3.00
N ILE A 388 -1.24 -31.21 -2.50
CA ILE A 388 -0.73 -29.88 -2.80
C ILE A 388 0.60 -30.05 -3.51
N SER A 389 0.73 -29.42 -4.69
CA SER A 389 1.98 -29.39 -5.44
C SER A 389 2.26 -27.98 -5.95
N ARG A 390 3.55 -27.65 -6.11
CA ARG A 390 3.93 -26.37 -6.66
C ARG A 390 3.47 -26.25 -8.12
N ASN A 391 2.82 -25.15 -8.44
CA ASN A 391 2.52 -24.76 -9.81
C ASN A 391 3.46 -23.62 -10.21
N TYR A 392 4.38 -23.90 -11.10
CA TYR A 392 5.37 -22.93 -11.56
C TYR A 392 4.84 -21.99 -12.66
N ALA A 393 3.60 -22.20 -13.12
CA ALA A 393 2.95 -21.20 -13.96
C ALA A 393 2.89 -19.87 -13.20
N GLY A 394 3.51 -18.85 -13.78
CA GLY A 394 3.69 -17.61 -13.07
C GLY A 394 4.37 -16.55 -13.91
N THR A 395 4.91 -15.56 -13.22
CA THR A 395 5.49 -14.37 -13.84
C THR A 395 6.75 -13.93 -13.13
N ASP A 396 7.72 -13.46 -13.92
CA ASP A 396 8.86 -12.66 -13.44
C ASP A 396 8.74 -11.26 -13.99
N THR A 397 8.97 -10.30 -13.13
CA THR A 397 8.99 -8.89 -13.47
C THR A 397 10.29 -8.26 -13.01
N LYS A 398 10.86 -7.41 -13.87
CA LYS A 398 12.01 -6.56 -13.52
C LYS A 398 11.70 -5.13 -13.92
N SER A 399 11.78 -4.21 -12.99
CA SER A 399 11.58 -2.80 -13.23
C SER A 399 12.78 -1.99 -12.74
N ASN A 400 13.18 -1.01 -13.56
CA ASN A 400 14.23 -0.07 -13.21
C ASN A 400 13.68 1.35 -13.28
N THR A 401 13.91 2.13 -12.25
CA THR A 401 13.59 3.56 -12.20
C THR A 401 14.87 4.38 -12.13
N ARG A 402 14.94 5.44 -12.94
CA ARG A 402 15.95 6.49 -12.86
C ARG A 402 15.22 7.80 -12.82
N ALA A 403 15.45 8.60 -11.80
CA ALA A 403 14.72 9.84 -11.63
C ALA A 403 15.62 10.98 -11.17
N LEU A 404 15.22 12.18 -11.58
CA LEU A 404 15.78 13.46 -11.13
C LEU A 404 14.63 14.30 -10.59
N TYR A 405 14.85 15.02 -9.50
CA TYR A 405 13.83 15.88 -8.92
C TYR A 405 14.40 17.14 -8.30
N VAL A 406 13.57 18.18 -8.24
CA VAL A 406 13.84 19.44 -7.57
C VAL A 406 12.58 19.98 -6.93
N PHE A 407 12.71 20.43 -5.71
CA PHE A 407 11.66 21.10 -4.92
C PHE A 407 12.19 22.38 -4.37
N ASP A 408 11.38 23.42 -4.30
CA ASP A 408 11.72 24.68 -3.70
C ASP A 408 10.51 25.33 -3.06
N THR A 409 10.71 25.98 -1.94
CA THR A 409 9.79 26.92 -1.33
C THR A 409 10.46 28.28 -1.30
N LEU A 410 9.98 29.18 -2.14
CA LEU A 410 10.42 30.55 -2.28
C LEU A 410 9.59 31.47 -1.38
N GLU A 411 10.24 32.16 -0.45
CA GLU A 411 9.60 33.20 0.36
C GLU A 411 9.54 34.52 -0.42
N LEU A 412 8.39 34.81 -1.05
CA LEU A 412 8.15 36.06 -1.81
C LEU A 412 8.02 37.27 -0.89
N SER A 413 7.42 37.07 0.27
CA SER A 413 7.32 37.98 1.40
C SER A 413 7.05 37.19 2.68
N PRO A 414 7.04 37.81 3.87
CA PRO A 414 6.67 37.11 5.11
C PRO A 414 5.27 36.46 5.07
N GLU A 415 4.39 36.99 4.21
CA GLU A 415 3.00 36.52 4.08
C GLU A 415 2.78 35.60 2.86
N TRP A 416 3.69 35.55 1.91
CA TRP A 416 3.50 34.82 0.66
C TRP A 416 4.62 33.86 0.36
N LEU A 417 4.28 32.58 0.18
CA LEU A 417 5.19 31.51 -0.20
C LEU A 417 4.77 30.91 -1.53
N LEU A 418 5.74 30.60 -2.38
CA LEU A 418 5.55 29.85 -3.61
C LEU A 418 6.27 28.49 -3.46
N ASN A 419 5.51 27.40 -3.48
CA ASN A 419 6.03 26.04 -3.43
C ASN A 419 6.02 25.43 -4.82
N MET A 420 7.13 24.85 -5.24
CA MET A 420 7.31 24.27 -6.56
C MET A 420 8.01 22.91 -6.44
N GLY A 421 7.67 22.01 -7.34
CA GLY A 421 8.35 20.72 -7.44
C GLY A 421 8.22 20.15 -8.83
N LEU A 422 9.29 19.58 -9.34
CA LEU A 422 9.35 18.85 -10.60
C LEU A 422 10.13 17.56 -10.41
N ARG A 423 9.68 16.51 -11.08
CA ARG A 423 10.37 15.23 -11.17
C ARG A 423 10.27 14.68 -12.57
N TYR A 424 11.38 14.19 -13.10
CA TYR A 424 11.47 13.39 -14.31
C TYR A 424 11.76 11.94 -13.91
N ASP A 425 11.01 11.03 -14.48
CA ASP A 425 11.19 9.58 -14.31
C ASP A 425 11.42 8.92 -15.67
N HIS A 426 12.40 8.03 -15.72
CA HIS A 426 12.58 7.02 -16.74
C HIS A 426 12.32 5.65 -16.11
N PHE A 427 11.24 5.01 -16.50
CA PHE A 427 10.78 3.73 -15.97
C PHE A 427 10.81 2.66 -17.05
N ASP A 428 11.64 1.63 -16.84
CA ASP A 428 11.79 0.48 -17.73
C ASP A 428 11.28 -0.77 -16.99
N THR A 429 10.34 -1.49 -17.58
CA THR A 429 9.81 -2.72 -17.01
C THR A 429 9.80 -3.86 -18.00
N GLN A 430 10.12 -5.07 -17.52
CA GLN A 430 10.11 -6.31 -18.27
C GLN A 430 9.27 -7.35 -17.55
N TYR A 431 8.52 -8.10 -18.31
CA TYR A 431 7.60 -9.12 -17.83
C TYR A 431 7.79 -10.41 -18.62
N ARG A 432 7.87 -11.55 -17.92
CA ARG A 432 7.95 -12.89 -18.50
C ARG A 432 6.90 -13.78 -17.89
N THR A 433 6.33 -14.67 -18.69
CA THR A 433 5.36 -15.67 -18.25
C THR A 433 5.96 -17.07 -18.37
N TYR A 434 5.68 -17.89 -17.38
CA TYR A 434 6.10 -19.29 -17.30
C TYR A 434 4.88 -20.22 -17.27
N ASP A 435 5.02 -21.41 -17.85
CA ASP A 435 4.03 -22.47 -17.76
C ASP A 435 4.14 -23.27 -16.44
N ALA A 436 3.28 -24.27 -16.28
CA ALA A 436 3.22 -25.08 -15.07
C ALA A 436 4.50 -25.91 -14.79
N SER A 437 5.33 -26.12 -15.80
CA SER A 437 6.63 -26.81 -15.65
C SER A 437 7.76 -25.83 -15.30
N GLY A 438 7.51 -24.53 -15.33
CA GLY A 438 8.52 -23.49 -15.16
C GLY A 438 9.28 -23.13 -16.44
N ALA A 439 8.85 -23.65 -17.59
CA ALA A 439 9.41 -23.26 -18.86
C ALA A 439 8.81 -21.93 -19.33
N THR A 440 9.61 -21.09 -20.00
CA THR A 440 9.12 -19.83 -20.56
C THR A 440 8.02 -20.15 -21.60
N VAL A 441 6.87 -19.52 -21.44
CA VAL A 441 5.79 -19.63 -22.42
C VAL A 441 6.25 -19.05 -23.75
N VAL A 442 6.09 -19.81 -24.82
CA VAL A 442 6.40 -19.38 -26.19
C VAL A 442 5.14 -19.37 -27.04
N ASN A 443 5.06 -18.43 -27.96
CA ASN A 443 3.97 -18.40 -28.91
C ASN A 443 4.13 -19.51 -29.99
N SER A 444 3.19 -19.64 -30.90
CA SER A 444 3.21 -20.62 -32.00
C SER A 444 4.44 -20.53 -32.94
N LYS A 445 5.20 -19.44 -32.87
CA LYS A 445 6.45 -19.22 -33.62
C LYS A 445 7.70 -19.49 -32.76
N GLY A 446 7.56 -20.01 -31.54
CA GLY A 446 8.67 -20.26 -30.61
C GLY A 446 9.26 -19.00 -29.97
N VAL A 447 8.58 -17.85 -30.05
CA VAL A 447 9.03 -16.60 -29.43
C VAL A 447 8.56 -16.58 -27.97
N ALA A 448 9.47 -16.30 -27.04
CA ALA A 448 9.17 -16.21 -25.62
C ALA A 448 8.12 -15.13 -25.33
N SER A 449 7.16 -15.46 -24.45
CA SER A 449 6.20 -14.50 -23.92
C SER A 449 6.93 -13.56 -22.96
N LYS A 450 7.49 -12.52 -23.54
CA LYS A 450 8.24 -11.46 -22.87
C LYS A 450 7.75 -10.13 -23.39
N SER A 451 7.30 -9.28 -22.50
CA SER A 451 6.96 -7.89 -22.80
C SER A 451 7.94 -6.95 -22.12
N ARG A 452 8.17 -5.83 -22.75
CA ARG A 452 8.95 -4.72 -22.19
C ARG A 452 8.24 -3.43 -22.50
N ASP A 453 8.19 -2.55 -21.53
CA ASP A 453 7.73 -1.18 -21.69
C ASP A 453 8.75 -0.20 -21.11
N THR A 454 8.86 0.96 -21.73
CA THR A 454 9.71 2.06 -21.26
C THR A 454 8.87 3.32 -21.33
N SER A 455 8.64 3.92 -20.18
CA SER A 455 7.87 5.16 -20.04
C SER A 455 8.77 6.27 -19.51
N GLU A 456 8.64 7.45 -20.10
CA GLU A 456 9.29 8.67 -19.65
C GLU A 456 8.19 9.71 -19.36
N PHE A 457 8.25 10.31 -18.16
CA PHE A 457 7.24 11.29 -17.79
C PHE A 457 7.79 12.32 -16.82
N VAL A 458 7.16 13.50 -16.85
CA VAL A 458 7.42 14.59 -15.90
C VAL A 458 6.18 14.81 -15.05
N THR A 459 6.37 14.85 -13.75
CA THR A 459 5.32 15.18 -12.79
C THR A 459 5.71 16.40 -11.96
N GLY A 460 4.73 17.14 -11.49
CA GLY A 460 5.02 18.37 -10.78
C GLY A 460 3.96 18.78 -9.78
N GLN A 461 4.33 19.77 -9.00
CA GLN A 461 3.44 20.45 -8.08
C GLN A 461 3.75 21.94 -8.09
N LEU A 462 2.71 22.74 -7.91
CA LEU A 462 2.80 24.19 -7.76
C LEU A 462 1.78 24.61 -6.71
N GLY A 463 2.18 25.40 -5.73
CA GLY A 463 1.30 25.91 -4.71
C GLY A 463 1.65 27.31 -4.29
N LEU A 464 0.63 28.15 -4.12
CA LEU A 464 0.75 29.50 -3.56
C LEU A 464 0.12 29.48 -2.18
N VAL A 465 0.86 29.94 -1.19
CA VAL A 465 0.45 29.99 0.21
C VAL A 465 0.40 31.44 0.66
N TRP A 466 -0.74 31.85 1.20
CA TRP A 466 -0.91 33.11 1.90
C TRP A 466 -1.00 32.87 3.40
N LYS A 467 -0.20 33.60 4.16
CA LYS A 467 -0.13 33.57 5.62
C LYS A 467 -0.78 34.82 6.21
N PRO A 468 -2.09 34.82 6.46
CA PRO A 468 -2.76 35.96 7.12
C PRO A 468 -2.32 36.16 8.57
N ALA A 469 -1.70 35.11 9.16
CA ALA A 469 -1.12 35.08 10.50
C ALA A 469 0.04 34.08 10.57
N GLU A 470 0.93 34.22 11.54
CA GLU A 470 2.07 33.31 11.71
C GLU A 470 1.65 31.86 11.93
N ASN A 471 0.52 31.64 12.60
CA ASN A 471 -0.02 30.33 12.94
C ASN A 471 -1.08 29.82 11.97
N GLY A 472 -1.26 30.43 10.80
CA GLY A 472 -2.27 30.02 9.84
C GLY A 472 -1.90 30.29 8.39
N SER A 473 -2.42 29.46 7.49
CA SER A 473 -2.23 29.58 6.06
C SER A 473 -3.51 29.29 5.28
N ILE A 474 -3.60 29.93 4.12
CA ILE A 474 -4.57 29.61 3.08
C ILE A 474 -3.77 29.32 1.82
N TYR A 475 -4.09 28.27 1.11
CA TYR A 475 -3.33 27.87 -0.08
C TYR A 475 -4.23 27.48 -1.24
N VAL A 476 -3.67 27.61 -2.43
CA VAL A 476 -4.15 26.98 -3.66
C VAL A 476 -3.03 26.13 -4.23
N SER A 477 -3.35 24.96 -4.76
CA SER A 477 -2.34 24.09 -5.36
C SER A 477 -2.83 23.32 -6.56
N TYR A 478 -1.87 22.99 -7.40
CA TYR A 478 -1.97 22.10 -8.55
C TYR A 478 -0.90 21.01 -8.43
N ALA A 479 -1.28 19.76 -8.64
CA ALA A 479 -0.34 18.65 -8.59
C ALA A 479 -0.71 17.58 -9.62
N THR A 480 0.30 16.88 -10.13
CA THR A 480 0.16 15.81 -11.11
C THR A 480 0.75 14.49 -10.62
N SER A 481 0.24 13.40 -11.14
CA SER A 481 0.86 12.08 -11.03
C SER A 481 0.75 11.31 -12.34
N ALA A 482 1.66 10.34 -12.52
CA ALA A 482 1.68 9.45 -13.67
C ALA A 482 1.84 8.00 -13.20
N THR A 483 1.03 7.10 -13.76
CA THR A 483 1.08 5.66 -13.50
C THR A 483 1.42 4.93 -14.80
N PRO A 484 2.70 4.63 -15.07
CA PRO A 484 3.10 3.95 -16.28
C PRO A 484 2.60 2.50 -16.33
N PRO A 485 2.49 1.88 -17.50
CA PRO A 485 2.25 0.46 -17.63
C PRO A 485 3.26 -0.36 -16.81
N GLY A 486 2.77 -1.35 -16.08
CA GLY A 486 3.63 -2.19 -15.23
C GLY A 486 4.02 -1.59 -13.87
N ALA A 487 3.53 -0.41 -13.51
CA ALA A 487 3.86 0.27 -12.25
C ALA A 487 3.58 -0.56 -10.99
N LEU A 488 2.59 -1.44 -11.02
CA LEU A 488 2.13 -2.25 -9.88
C LEU A 488 2.59 -3.71 -9.95
N LEU A 489 3.46 -4.07 -10.88
CA LEU A 489 3.97 -5.44 -11.00
C LEU A 489 4.78 -5.88 -9.77
N GLY A 490 5.53 -4.98 -9.17
CA GLY A 490 6.26 -5.22 -7.93
C GLY A 490 5.34 -5.56 -6.75
N GLU A 491 4.09 -5.09 -6.79
CA GLU A 491 3.07 -5.42 -5.78
C GLU A 491 2.38 -6.76 -6.05
N GLY A 492 2.76 -7.47 -7.12
CA GLY A 492 2.14 -8.72 -7.51
C GLY A 492 0.70 -8.58 -7.98
N MET A 493 0.27 -7.36 -8.32
CA MET A 493 -1.07 -7.14 -8.86
C MET A 493 -1.24 -7.76 -10.23
N GLU A 494 -2.43 -8.27 -10.45
CA GLU A 494 -2.80 -9.00 -11.64
C GLU A 494 -3.36 -8.12 -12.72
N GLY A 495 -3.45 -8.69 -13.86
CA GLY A 495 -3.89 -8.10 -15.09
C GLY A 495 -2.74 -8.04 -16.06
N ASN A 496 -3.03 -7.83 -17.32
CA ASN A 496 -1.97 -7.62 -18.30
C ASN A 496 -1.36 -6.23 -18.05
N PRO A 497 -0.25 -6.16 -17.33
CA PRO A 497 0.28 -4.91 -16.84
C PRO A 497 0.83 -4.01 -17.94
N LEU A 498 1.12 -4.59 -19.10
CA LEU A 498 1.71 -3.89 -20.23
C LEU A 498 0.71 -3.71 -21.40
N GLY A 499 -0.58 -3.95 -21.11
CA GLY A 499 -1.65 -3.70 -22.07
C GLY A 499 -1.86 -4.78 -23.10
N ASN A 500 -1.06 -5.87 -23.08
CA ASN A 500 -1.06 -6.81 -24.17
C ASN A 500 -1.14 -8.25 -23.76
N THR A 501 -2.29 -8.83 -23.99
CA THR A 501 -2.43 -10.24 -24.25
C THR A 501 -1.93 -10.53 -25.67
N THR A 502 -1.36 -11.68 -25.86
CA THR A 502 -1.25 -12.25 -27.19
C THR A 502 -2.67 -12.52 -27.72
N ASP A 503 -2.89 -12.21 -28.98
CA ASP A 503 -4.08 -12.70 -29.69
C ASP A 503 -4.13 -14.24 -29.64
N ARG A 504 -5.24 -14.85 -30.05
CA ARG A 504 -5.37 -16.31 -30.10
C ARG A 504 -4.32 -17.00 -30.95
N THR A 505 -3.54 -16.25 -31.75
CA THR A 505 -2.45 -16.71 -32.59
C THR A 505 -1.07 -16.45 -31.99
N GLY A 506 -1.01 -15.86 -30.80
CA GLY A 506 0.21 -15.59 -30.04
C GLY A 506 0.99 -14.36 -30.51
N ASN A 507 0.37 -13.46 -31.29
CA ASN A 507 0.99 -12.18 -31.58
C ASN A 507 0.77 -11.23 -30.42
N LEU A 508 1.81 -10.52 -30.02
CA LEU A 508 1.70 -9.40 -29.08
C LEU A 508 0.79 -8.34 -29.71
N LEU A 509 -0.32 -8.07 -29.07
CA LEU A 509 -1.15 -6.92 -29.38
C LEU A 509 -0.40 -5.68 -28.91
N SER A 510 -0.40 -4.63 -29.69
CA SER A 510 0.35 -3.36 -29.59
C SER A 510 0.81 -2.93 -28.18
N SER A 511 2.07 -2.51 -28.07
CA SER A 511 2.73 -2.05 -26.82
C SER A 511 2.57 -0.55 -26.55
N ASP A 512 1.68 0.14 -27.24
CA ASP A 512 1.58 1.61 -27.21
C ASP A 512 0.62 2.09 -26.10
N MET A 513 0.81 1.57 -24.88
CA MET A 513 0.08 2.04 -23.72
C MET A 513 0.82 3.23 -23.12
N GLU A 514 0.10 4.33 -22.94
CA GLU A 514 0.61 5.52 -22.29
C GLU A 514 0.45 5.44 -20.76
N PRO A 515 1.23 6.21 -19.98
CA PRO A 515 0.96 6.38 -18.55
C PRO A 515 -0.46 6.94 -18.31
N GLU A 516 -1.14 6.42 -17.30
CA GLU A 516 -2.34 7.07 -16.77
C GLU A 516 -1.92 8.35 -16.08
N GLU A 517 -2.58 9.46 -16.38
CA GLU A 517 -2.28 10.75 -15.80
C GLU A 517 -3.35 11.17 -14.80
N THR A 518 -2.93 11.82 -13.72
CA THR A 518 -3.86 12.34 -12.72
C THR A 518 -3.48 13.78 -12.38
N THR A 519 -4.48 14.66 -12.37
CA THR A 519 -4.33 16.06 -11.99
C THR A 519 -5.21 16.39 -10.80
N ASN A 520 -4.76 17.29 -9.94
CA ASN A 520 -5.52 17.75 -8.78
C ASN A 520 -5.44 19.26 -8.63
N TYR A 521 -6.58 19.84 -8.35
CA TYR A 521 -6.75 21.24 -7.92
C TYR A 521 -7.25 21.24 -6.49
N GLU A 522 -6.58 21.97 -5.62
CA GLU A 522 -6.94 22.02 -4.21
C GLU A 522 -6.86 23.46 -3.69
N ILE A 523 -7.84 23.84 -2.90
CA ILE A 523 -7.81 25.04 -2.06
C ILE A 523 -8.02 24.61 -0.62
N GLY A 524 -7.18 25.09 0.28
CA GLY A 524 -7.26 24.70 1.68
C GLY A 524 -6.78 25.76 2.64
N THR A 525 -7.01 25.50 3.90
CA THR A 525 -6.55 26.33 5.01
C THR A 525 -6.09 25.46 6.17
N LYS A 526 -5.07 25.93 6.89
CA LYS A 526 -4.47 25.26 8.06
C LYS A 526 -4.22 26.26 9.16
N TRP A 527 -4.50 25.86 10.38
CA TRP A 527 -4.36 26.71 11.57
C TRP A 527 -3.80 25.93 12.74
N ASP A 528 -2.70 26.41 13.33
CA ASP A 528 -2.16 25.93 14.58
C ASP A 528 -2.61 26.85 15.71
N LEU A 529 -3.52 26.36 16.53
CA LEU A 529 -4.18 27.08 17.60
C LEU A 529 -3.67 26.66 18.98
N LEU A 530 -4.04 27.41 20.02
CA LEU A 530 -3.70 27.09 21.42
C LEU A 530 -2.19 26.91 21.63
N ASP A 531 -1.37 27.85 21.15
CA ASP A 531 0.10 27.77 21.18
C ASP A 531 0.63 26.50 20.51
N GLN A 532 0.16 26.22 19.29
CA GLN A 532 0.51 25.07 18.45
C GLN A 532 0.11 23.69 19.05
N ARG A 533 -0.76 23.67 20.03
CA ARG A 533 -1.25 22.43 20.63
C ARG A 533 -2.39 21.78 19.85
N LEU A 534 -3.10 22.54 19.01
CA LEU A 534 -4.23 22.06 18.20
C LEU A 534 -4.07 22.52 16.76
N SER A 535 -3.95 21.58 15.83
CA SER A 535 -3.95 21.82 14.40
C SER A 535 -5.31 21.54 13.80
N LEU A 536 -5.84 22.51 13.04
CA LEU A 536 -7.06 22.37 12.26
C LEU A 536 -6.73 22.52 10.77
N ALA A 537 -7.36 21.73 9.91
CA ALA A 537 -7.23 21.88 8.47
C ALA A 537 -8.57 21.63 7.77
N ALA A 538 -8.76 22.35 6.66
CA ALA A 538 -9.88 22.13 5.76
C ALA A 538 -9.38 22.24 4.30
N ALA A 539 -9.90 21.40 3.41
CA ALA A 539 -9.56 21.42 2.00
C ALA A 539 -10.78 21.10 1.12
N LEU A 540 -10.85 21.79 -0.02
CA LEU A 540 -11.71 21.45 -1.15
C LEU A 540 -10.80 20.96 -2.25
N PHE A 541 -11.12 19.81 -2.86
CA PHE A 541 -10.29 19.24 -3.90
C PHE A 541 -11.10 18.70 -5.07
N ARG A 542 -10.46 18.66 -6.23
CA ARG A 542 -10.94 18.00 -7.44
C ARG A 542 -9.77 17.29 -8.10
N THR A 543 -9.87 15.99 -8.21
CA THR A 543 -8.88 15.10 -8.84
C THR A 543 -9.50 14.48 -10.09
N GLU A 544 -8.81 14.59 -11.21
CA GLU A 544 -9.19 14.00 -12.50
C GLU A 544 -8.09 13.03 -12.93
N LYS A 545 -8.48 11.82 -13.30
CA LYS A 545 -7.62 10.80 -13.85
C LYS A 545 -8.02 10.58 -15.30
N GLU A 546 -7.09 10.79 -16.20
CA GLU A 546 -7.22 10.62 -17.64
C GLU A 546 -6.36 9.47 -18.12
N ASN A 547 -6.58 9.03 -19.37
CA ASN A 547 -5.86 7.90 -19.95
C ASN A 547 -5.95 6.63 -19.11
N ALA A 548 -7.02 6.49 -18.31
CA ALA A 548 -7.22 5.28 -17.53
C ALA A 548 -7.37 4.08 -18.47
N ARG A 549 -6.68 3.02 -18.11
CA ARG A 549 -6.69 1.79 -18.92
C ARG A 549 -8.01 1.06 -18.74
N VAL A 550 -8.74 0.91 -19.84
CA VAL A 550 -10.02 0.18 -19.88
C VAL A 550 -9.98 -0.94 -20.90
N GLN A 551 -10.64 -2.04 -20.58
CA GLN A 551 -10.84 -3.14 -21.51
C GLN A 551 -11.92 -2.74 -22.50
N VAL A 552 -11.58 -2.69 -23.80
CA VAL A 552 -12.50 -2.27 -24.87
C VAL A 552 -13.13 -3.45 -25.60
N ASP A 553 -12.50 -4.62 -25.53
CA ASP A 553 -13.03 -5.90 -25.99
C ASP A 553 -12.47 -7.07 -25.16
N THR A 554 -12.77 -8.31 -25.54
CA THR A 554 -12.32 -9.51 -24.80
C THR A 554 -10.81 -9.72 -24.78
N THR A 555 -10.05 -8.97 -25.58
CA THR A 555 -8.62 -9.18 -25.83
C THR A 555 -7.79 -7.91 -25.81
N SER A 556 -8.40 -6.72 -25.85
CA SER A 556 -7.67 -5.46 -25.94
C SER A 556 -8.01 -4.47 -24.85
N TYR A 557 -7.02 -3.64 -24.51
CA TYR A 557 -7.12 -2.51 -23.60
C TYR A 557 -6.71 -1.23 -24.31
N GLU A 558 -7.33 -0.13 -23.97
CA GLU A 558 -7.03 1.20 -24.46
C GLU A 558 -6.96 2.23 -23.33
N ASN A 559 -6.20 3.31 -23.52
CA ASN A 559 -6.13 4.44 -22.60
C ASN A 559 -7.22 5.48 -22.95
N VAL A 560 -8.46 5.18 -22.61
CA VAL A 560 -9.65 6.01 -22.94
C VAL A 560 -10.53 6.32 -21.73
N GLY A 561 -10.17 5.83 -20.55
CA GLY A 561 -10.96 6.05 -19.35
C GLY A 561 -10.71 7.41 -18.73
N GLU A 562 -11.77 8.05 -18.24
CA GLU A 562 -11.71 9.26 -17.43
C GLU A 562 -12.53 9.09 -16.15
N THR A 563 -11.91 9.41 -15.02
CA THR A 563 -12.57 9.39 -13.71
C THR A 563 -12.32 10.72 -12.98
N ARG A 564 -13.31 11.15 -12.19
CA ARG A 564 -13.23 12.36 -11.37
C ARG A 564 -13.66 12.07 -9.95
N VAL A 565 -12.86 12.54 -8.99
CA VAL A 565 -13.19 12.55 -7.58
C VAL A 565 -13.07 13.98 -7.06
N GLN A 566 -14.12 14.49 -6.42
CA GLN A 566 -14.12 15.81 -5.81
C GLN A 566 -14.74 15.76 -4.43
N GLY A 567 -14.33 16.65 -3.54
CA GLY A 567 -14.85 16.59 -2.18
C GLY A 567 -14.32 17.67 -1.23
N ILE A 568 -14.68 17.46 0.03
CA ILE A 568 -14.31 18.30 1.17
C ILE A 568 -13.66 17.42 2.22
N GLU A 569 -12.57 17.87 2.80
CA GLU A 569 -11.91 17.24 3.93
C GLU A 569 -11.76 18.23 5.07
N LEU A 570 -12.02 17.76 6.29
CA LEU A 570 -11.81 18.49 7.54
C LEU A 570 -10.98 17.61 8.46
N SER A 571 -10.04 18.20 9.20
CA SER A 571 -9.27 17.48 10.20
C SER A 571 -8.95 18.35 11.42
N ALA A 572 -8.87 17.70 12.58
CA ALA A 572 -8.47 18.29 13.84
C ALA A 572 -7.54 17.32 14.57
N SER A 573 -6.38 17.79 15.01
CA SER A 573 -5.40 16.98 15.72
C SER A 573 -4.71 17.79 16.80
N GLY A 574 -4.61 17.27 18.00
CA GLY A 574 -3.87 17.86 19.10
C GLY A 574 -4.61 17.94 20.43
N LYS A 575 -4.15 18.80 21.33
CA LYS A 575 -4.68 18.96 22.68
C LYS A 575 -5.63 20.14 22.78
N LEU A 576 -6.89 19.88 23.11
CA LEU A 576 -7.88 20.91 23.47
C LEU A 576 -7.62 21.45 24.89
N THR A 577 -7.23 20.57 25.80
CA THR A 577 -6.79 20.87 27.15
C THR A 577 -5.63 19.95 27.53
N ASP A 578 -5.01 20.15 28.70
CA ASP A 578 -3.94 19.26 29.17
C ASP A 578 -4.39 17.81 29.38
N LYS A 579 -5.72 17.60 29.51
CA LYS A 579 -6.33 16.28 29.78
C LYS A 579 -7.16 15.75 28.62
N TRP A 580 -7.36 16.53 27.56
CA TRP A 580 -8.21 16.14 26.44
C TRP A 580 -7.49 16.38 25.12
N GLN A 581 -7.19 15.28 24.44
CA GLN A 581 -6.62 15.25 23.09
C GLN A 581 -7.70 14.84 22.08
N VAL A 582 -7.69 15.45 20.91
CA VAL A 582 -8.55 15.12 19.77
C VAL A 582 -7.69 14.71 18.59
N PHE A 583 -8.12 13.65 17.93
CA PHE A 583 -7.68 13.27 16.59
C PHE A 583 -8.93 12.88 15.80
N ALA A 584 -9.35 13.75 14.90
CA ALA A 584 -10.62 13.60 14.20
C ALA A 584 -10.54 14.10 12.76
N GLY A 585 -11.39 13.54 11.91
CA GLY A 585 -11.52 14.00 10.55
C GLY A 585 -12.86 13.64 9.93
N TYR A 586 -13.22 14.39 8.89
CA TYR A 586 -14.40 14.16 8.09
C TYR A 586 -14.06 14.35 6.62
N THR A 587 -14.54 13.44 5.78
CA THR A 587 -14.40 13.53 4.32
C THR A 587 -15.75 13.26 3.67
N TYR A 588 -16.15 14.15 2.76
CA TYR A 588 -17.23 13.93 1.81
C TYR A 588 -16.66 13.90 0.40
N MET A 589 -16.96 12.85 -0.35
CA MET A 589 -16.45 12.67 -1.71
C MET A 589 -17.55 12.25 -2.67
N GLN A 590 -17.44 12.74 -3.89
CA GLN A 590 -18.20 12.27 -5.04
C GLN A 590 -17.22 11.72 -6.09
N ALA A 591 -17.32 10.43 -6.37
CA ALA A 591 -16.58 9.79 -7.46
C ALA A 591 -17.51 9.58 -8.66
N ARG A 592 -17.03 9.87 -9.86
CA ARG A 592 -17.76 9.68 -11.11
C ARG A 592 -16.81 9.10 -12.16
N GLN A 593 -17.28 8.10 -12.89
CA GLN A 593 -16.69 7.72 -14.15
C GLN A 593 -17.25 8.65 -15.22
N ILE A 594 -16.38 9.41 -15.88
CA ILE A 594 -16.76 10.38 -16.92
C ILE A 594 -16.78 9.66 -18.27
N ASP A 595 -15.73 8.88 -18.55
CA ASP A 595 -15.68 7.96 -19.68
C ASP A 595 -15.16 6.59 -19.22
N GLY A 596 -15.84 5.54 -19.64
CA GLY A 596 -15.47 4.14 -19.33
C GLY A 596 -15.12 3.34 -20.57
N GLY A 597 -14.93 4.03 -21.70
CA GLY A 597 -14.71 3.37 -23.00
C GLY A 597 -15.96 2.64 -23.54
N PRO A 598 -15.82 1.91 -24.65
CA PRO A 598 -16.97 1.27 -25.34
C PRO A 598 -17.75 0.26 -24.52
N LEU A 599 -17.10 -0.43 -23.57
CA LEU A 599 -17.74 -1.42 -22.68
C LEU A 599 -18.22 -0.81 -21.35
N GLY A 600 -17.82 0.43 -21.05
CA GLY A 600 -18.08 1.09 -19.78
C GLY A 600 -19.19 2.16 -19.84
N LYS A 601 -20.03 2.18 -20.85
CA LYS A 601 -21.19 3.09 -20.85
C LYS A 601 -22.17 2.65 -19.77
N ALA A 602 -22.22 3.46 -18.72
CA ALA A 602 -23.14 3.30 -17.61
C ALA A 602 -24.61 3.42 -18.07
#